data_8c5799dbc8beb0763d5362d8b5bcf551
#
_entry.id   8c5799dbc8beb0763d5362d8b5bcf551
#
_cell.length_a   1.000
_cell.length_b   1.000
_cell.length_c   1.000
_cell.angle_alpha   90.00
_cell.angle_beta   90.00
_cell.angle_gamma   90.00
#
_symmetry.space_group_name_H-M   'P 1'
#
loop_
_entity.id
_entity.type
_entity.pdbx_description
1 polymer ?
#
loop_
_entity_poly.entity_id
_entity_poly.type
_entity_poly.pdbx_seq_one_letter_code
_entity_poly.pdbx_strand_id
1 'polypeptide(L)'
;MNVTLQHLTKRFPNRNKKQGGEVVAVDDFTYEIPDGKLVGLLGPSGCGKSTTLYMICGLQAPTEGKIFFGDKDVTQLPTENRGVGLVFQNYALYPHMTVLQNILFPLENLKGKDRPGKAEMVRRATEAARLVQIDSLLDRKPSEMSGGQQQRVAIARALVKMPSVLLLDEPLSNLDARLRLQTREEIRRIQRETGITTVFVTHDQEEAMSISDEIVVMKEGVVQQTGRPQAVYDDPANLFVAKFLGTPPINLFDGRIENQWLYIGQDRVLPAAGLPEGNVTVGIRPEGFVPEDNGPFRCGLNRMEVMGRDVSFLCTHDGCQAETFRAIRQSDGTEGSHGQSVSFRLKPGKVLLFAPETGARLRPREA
;
A
#
# COMPACT_ATOMS: atom_id res chain seq x y z
N MET A 1 -10.53 -14.82 -10.71
CA MET A 1 -11.84 -14.75 -10.01
C MET A 1 -11.91 -13.44 -9.25
N ASN A 2 -12.90 -12.57 -9.53
CA ASN A 2 -13.09 -11.34 -8.75
C ASN A 2 -13.56 -11.65 -7.32
N VAL A 3 -13.27 -10.72 -6.40
CA VAL A 3 -13.73 -10.78 -5.01
C VAL A 3 -14.49 -9.50 -4.70
N THR A 4 -15.77 -9.62 -4.37
CA THR A 4 -16.62 -8.48 -4.04
C THR A 4 -16.88 -8.43 -2.55
N LEU A 5 -16.55 -7.31 -1.95
CA LEU A 5 -16.83 -6.96 -0.56
C LEU A 5 -18.00 -5.98 -0.56
N GLN A 6 -19.09 -6.33 0.14
CA GLN A 6 -20.29 -5.50 0.19
C GLN A 6 -20.60 -5.12 1.64
N HIS A 7 -20.47 -3.83 1.95
CA HIS A 7 -20.79 -3.25 3.24
C HIS A 7 -20.18 -4.00 4.43
N LEU A 8 -18.90 -4.45 4.27
CA LEU A 8 -18.22 -5.21 5.31
C LEU A 8 -17.93 -4.37 6.53
N THR A 9 -18.48 -4.80 7.66
CA THR A 9 -18.20 -4.21 8.97
C THR A 9 -17.71 -5.29 9.93
N LYS A 10 -16.68 -4.95 10.70
CA LYS A 10 -16.17 -5.81 11.78
C LYS A 10 -16.05 -5.03 13.06
N ARG A 11 -16.79 -5.47 14.08
CA ARG A 11 -16.73 -4.97 15.45
C ARG A 11 -16.14 -6.02 16.37
N PHE A 12 -15.32 -5.59 17.30
CA PHE A 12 -14.78 -6.41 18.37
C PHE A 12 -15.22 -5.85 19.74
N PRO A 13 -15.46 -6.70 20.73
CA PRO A 13 -15.66 -6.24 22.09
C PRO A 13 -14.47 -5.43 22.57
N ASN A 14 -14.71 -4.30 23.23
CA ASN A 14 -13.62 -3.50 23.80
C ASN A 14 -12.91 -4.31 24.89
N ARG A 15 -11.59 -4.50 24.73
CA ARG A 15 -10.76 -5.21 25.73
C ARG A 15 -10.69 -4.49 27.07
N ASN A 16 -10.89 -3.18 27.07
CA ASN A 16 -10.93 -2.39 28.30
C ASN A 16 -12.35 -2.45 28.89
N LYS A 17 -12.59 -3.44 29.77
CA LYS A 17 -13.88 -3.67 30.44
C LYS A 17 -14.44 -2.44 31.19
N LYS A 18 -13.57 -1.45 31.53
CA LYS A 18 -14.00 -0.21 32.22
C LYS A 18 -14.66 0.80 31.28
N GLN A 19 -14.36 0.74 29.98
CA GLN A 19 -14.91 1.67 28.99
C GLN A 19 -16.18 1.13 28.30
N GLY A 20 -16.44 -0.19 28.38
CA GLY A 20 -17.58 -0.81 27.69
C GLY A 20 -17.57 -0.57 26.17
N GLY A 21 -18.54 -1.12 25.46
CA GLY A 21 -18.73 -0.87 24.03
C GLY A 21 -17.90 -1.76 23.10
N GLU A 22 -17.91 -1.41 21.84
CA GLU A 22 -17.24 -2.14 20.75
C GLU A 22 -16.21 -1.26 20.07
N VAL A 23 -15.18 -1.88 19.50
CA VAL A 23 -14.19 -1.23 18.62
C VAL A 23 -14.50 -1.63 17.19
N VAL A 24 -14.78 -0.65 16.34
CA VAL A 24 -14.98 -0.86 14.90
C VAL A 24 -13.62 -0.96 14.23
N ALA A 25 -13.27 -2.17 13.79
CA ALA A 25 -11.98 -2.41 13.12
C ALA A 25 -12.07 -2.22 11.61
N VAL A 26 -13.24 -2.48 11.02
CA VAL A 26 -13.58 -2.21 9.61
C VAL A 26 -14.99 -1.69 9.59
N ASP A 27 -15.24 -0.60 8.88
CA ASP A 27 -16.51 0.10 8.81
C ASP A 27 -16.95 0.29 7.36
N ASP A 28 -18.08 -0.32 7.01
CA ASP A 28 -18.76 -0.22 5.72
C ASP A 28 -17.86 -0.36 4.48
N PHE A 29 -16.95 -1.35 4.50
CA PHE A 29 -16.01 -1.56 3.41
C PHE A 29 -16.68 -2.20 2.20
N THR A 30 -16.86 -1.42 1.14
CA THR A 30 -17.38 -1.87 -0.15
C THR A 30 -16.33 -1.67 -1.23
N TYR A 31 -15.95 -2.77 -1.89
CA TYR A 31 -14.95 -2.74 -2.97
C TYR A 31 -14.98 -4.05 -3.77
N GLU A 32 -14.74 -3.95 -5.08
CA GLU A 32 -14.55 -5.10 -5.95
C GLU A 32 -13.08 -5.24 -6.32
N ILE A 33 -12.47 -6.35 -5.92
CA ILE A 33 -11.10 -6.74 -6.30
C ILE A 33 -11.20 -7.41 -7.66
N PRO A 34 -10.64 -6.81 -8.74
CA PRO A 34 -10.80 -7.34 -10.09
C PRO A 34 -10.11 -8.69 -10.28
N ASP A 35 -10.65 -9.51 -11.17
CA ASP A 35 -10.06 -10.81 -11.54
C ASP A 35 -8.62 -10.66 -12.03
N GLY A 36 -7.75 -11.54 -11.55
CA GLY A 36 -6.35 -11.60 -11.96
C GLY A 36 -5.52 -10.35 -11.62
N LYS A 37 -5.99 -9.47 -10.73
CA LYS A 37 -5.26 -8.30 -10.28
C LYS A 37 -4.55 -8.51 -8.95
N LEU A 38 -3.50 -7.74 -8.74
CA LEU A 38 -2.80 -7.62 -7.47
C LEU A 38 -3.22 -6.32 -6.79
N VAL A 39 -3.95 -6.44 -5.69
CA VAL A 39 -4.49 -5.30 -4.93
C VAL A 39 -3.78 -5.18 -3.59
N GLY A 40 -3.23 -4.00 -3.32
CA GLY A 40 -2.59 -3.66 -2.05
C GLY A 40 -3.55 -2.98 -1.07
N LEU A 41 -3.76 -3.56 0.11
CA LEU A 41 -4.42 -2.87 1.23
C LEU A 41 -3.36 -2.11 2.02
N LEU A 42 -3.45 -0.79 2.02
CA LEU A 42 -2.43 0.12 2.52
C LEU A 42 -3.01 1.05 3.60
N GLY A 43 -2.23 1.34 4.65
CA GLY A 43 -2.65 2.26 5.71
C GLY A 43 -1.82 2.10 6.98
N PRO A 44 -1.98 2.97 7.97
CA PRO A 44 -1.29 2.89 9.25
C PRO A 44 -1.55 1.58 9.98
N SER A 45 -0.69 1.26 10.95
CA SER A 45 -0.92 0.10 11.83
C SER A 45 -2.26 0.24 12.57
N GLY A 46 -3.03 -0.86 12.64
CA GLY A 46 -4.33 -0.87 13.31
C GLY A 46 -5.50 -0.33 12.50
N CYS A 47 -5.34 0.07 11.23
CA CYS A 47 -6.44 0.61 10.42
C CYS A 47 -7.38 -0.44 9.80
N GLY A 48 -7.27 -1.73 10.14
CA GLY A 48 -8.21 -2.77 9.73
C GLY A 48 -7.75 -3.68 8.56
N LYS A 49 -6.57 -3.50 7.98
CA LYS A 49 -6.08 -4.25 6.81
C LYS A 49 -6.07 -5.78 7.01
N SER A 50 -5.34 -6.26 8.01
CA SER A 50 -5.28 -7.71 8.30
C SER A 50 -6.64 -8.26 8.73
N THR A 51 -7.47 -7.46 9.41
CA THR A 51 -8.86 -7.83 9.74
C THR A 51 -9.67 -8.06 8.46
N THR A 52 -9.56 -7.17 7.48
CA THR A 52 -10.21 -7.32 6.16
C THR A 52 -9.70 -8.59 5.46
N LEU A 53 -8.37 -8.79 5.44
CA LEU A 53 -7.77 -9.99 4.84
C LEU A 53 -8.30 -11.27 5.49
N TYR A 54 -8.40 -11.31 6.83
CA TYR A 54 -8.91 -12.47 7.57
C TYR A 54 -10.42 -12.69 7.38
N MET A 55 -11.20 -11.65 7.13
CA MET A 55 -12.58 -11.79 6.72
C MET A 55 -12.71 -12.42 5.33
N ILE A 56 -11.90 -11.98 4.36
CA ILE A 56 -11.83 -12.56 3.01
C ILE A 56 -11.43 -14.04 3.10
N CYS A 57 -10.43 -14.36 3.91
CA CYS A 57 -9.97 -15.74 4.13
C CYS A 57 -10.99 -16.64 4.83
N GLY A 58 -11.89 -16.07 5.65
CA GLY A 58 -12.83 -16.81 6.49
C GLY A 58 -12.30 -17.20 7.86
N LEU A 59 -11.15 -16.67 8.28
CA LEU A 59 -10.63 -16.81 9.64
C LEU A 59 -11.40 -15.94 10.65
N GLN A 60 -12.03 -14.88 10.15
CA GLN A 60 -12.93 -14.04 10.93
C GLN A 60 -14.23 -13.84 10.17
N ALA A 61 -15.36 -14.04 10.85
CA ALA A 61 -16.66 -13.70 10.29
C ALA A 61 -16.85 -12.17 10.35
N PRO A 62 -17.40 -11.52 9.31
CA PRO A 62 -17.83 -10.15 9.41
C PRO A 62 -18.98 -10.01 10.41
N THR A 63 -19.15 -8.83 11.01
CA THR A 63 -20.30 -8.50 11.84
C THR A 63 -21.50 -8.16 10.96
N GLU A 64 -21.24 -7.45 9.85
CA GLU A 64 -22.23 -7.08 8.84
C GLU A 64 -21.60 -7.19 7.44
N GLY A 65 -22.47 -7.24 6.42
CA GLY A 65 -22.04 -7.27 5.02
C GLY A 65 -21.81 -8.69 4.48
N LYS A 66 -21.34 -8.74 3.23
CA LYS A 66 -21.17 -10.00 2.47
C LYS A 66 -19.87 -10.03 1.68
N ILE A 67 -19.38 -11.24 1.42
CA ILE A 67 -18.19 -11.51 0.62
C ILE A 67 -18.58 -12.49 -0.49
N PHE A 68 -18.28 -12.11 -1.72
CA PHE A 68 -18.51 -12.96 -2.90
C PHE A 68 -17.20 -13.30 -3.60
N PHE A 69 -17.09 -14.53 -4.07
CA PHE A 69 -16.05 -14.96 -5.02
C PHE A 69 -16.75 -15.29 -6.35
N GLY A 70 -16.59 -14.40 -7.35
CA GLY A 70 -17.49 -14.37 -8.47
C GLY A 70 -18.92 -14.15 -8.01
N ASP A 71 -19.84 -15.03 -8.44
CA ASP A 71 -21.25 -14.99 -8.04
C ASP A 71 -21.54 -15.75 -6.73
N LYS A 72 -20.55 -16.43 -6.14
CA LYS A 72 -20.73 -17.28 -4.99
C LYS A 72 -20.60 -16.50 -3.69
N ASP A 73 -21.65 -16.44 -2.86
CA ASP A 73 -21.58 -15.93 -1.48
C ASP A 73 -20.74 -16.90 -0.63
N VAL A 74 -19.59 -16.42 -0.13
CA VAL A 74 -18.66 -17.17 0.71
C VAL A 74 -18.65 -16.69 2.15
N THR A 75 -19.52 -15.77 2.52
CA THR A 75 -19.51 -15.07 3.82
C THR A 75 -19.48 -16.03 4.99
N GLN A 76 -20.31 -17.08 4.94
CA GLN A 76 -20.44 -18.09 6.01
C GLN A 76 -19.63 -19.36 5.73
N LEU A 77 -18.92 -19.45 4.62
CA LEU A 77 -18.10 -20.62 4.32
C LEU A 77 -16.85 -20.65 5.20
N PRO A 78 -16.49 -21.80 5.77
CA PRO A 78 -15.23 -21.95 6.48
C PRO A 78 -14.03 -21.84 5.49
N THR A 79 -12.87 -21.45 6.02
CA THR A 79 -11.66 -21.15 5.25
C THR A 79 -11.29 -22.26 4.26
N GLU A 80 -11.36 -23.52 4.68
CA GLU A 80 -11.01 -24.68 3.87
C GLU A 80 -11.88 -24.85 2.61
N ASN A 81 -13.08 -24.27 2.60
CA ASN A 81 -14.04 -24.38 1.50
C ASN A 81 -14.11 -23.13 0.61
N ARG A 82 -13.33 -22.09 0.94
CA ARG A 82 -13.29 -20.83 0.16
C ARG A 82 -12.37 -20.90 -1.06
N GLY A 83 -11.45 -21.87 -1.11
CA GLY A 83 -10.47 -21.98 -2.20
C GLY A 83 -9.43 -20.85 -2.19
N VAL A 84 -9.02 -20.40 -1.00
CA VAL A 84 -8.00 -19.37 -0.81
C VAL A 84 -6.66 -19.97 -0.42
N GLY A 85 -5.56 -19.29 -0.81
CA GLY A 85 -4.23 -19.49 -0.27
C GLY A 85 -3.87 -18.32 0.64
N LEU A 86 -3.39 -18.59 1.85
CA LEU A 86 -2.97 -17.56 2.81
C LEU A 86 -1.51 -17.72 3.20
N VAL A 87 -0.78 -16.62 3.14
CA VAL A 87 0.58 -16.48 3.66
C VAL A 87 0.55 -15.51 4.83
N PHE A 88 0.90 -15.99 6.01
CA PHE A 88 0.98 -15.18 7.23
C PHE A 88 2.29 -14.38 7.30
N GLN A 89 2.31 -13.31 8.06
CA GLN A 89 3.46 -12.44 8.29
C GLN A 89 4.71 -13.20 8.79
N ASN A 90 4.53 -14.20 9.64
CA ASN A 90 5.62 -15.06 10.16
C ASN A 90 5.83 -16.33 9.33
N TYR A 91 5.26 -16.39 8.10
CA TYR A 91 5.29 -17.53 7.18
C TYR A 91 4.61 -18.80 7.70
N ALA A 92 4.49 -18.98 9.01
CA ALA A 92 3.86 -20.12 9.70
C ALA A 92 4.34 -21.50 9.16
N LEU A 93 5.64 -21.64 8.88
CA LEU A 93 6.22 -22.92 8.44
C LEU A 93 6.32 -23.89 9.61
N TYR A 94 6.16 -25.17 9.32
CA TYR A 94 6.37 -26.25 10.27
C TYR A 94 7.88 -26.50 10.41
N PRO A 95 8.54 -26.14 11.54
CA PRO A 95 10.01 -26.12 11.62
C PRO A 95 10.65 -27.52 11.61
N HIS A 96 9.89 -28.54 11.98
CA HIS A 96 10.33 -29.93 12.01
C HIS A 96 10.19 -30.66 10.65
N MET A 97 9.43 -30.07 9.72
CA MET A 97 9.21 -30.60 8.37
C MET A 97 10.22 -30.04 7.38
N THR A 98 10.55 -30.81 6.35
CA THR A 98 11.31 -30.32 5.20
C THR A 98 10.49 -29.35 4.35
N VAL A 99 11.11 -28.67 3.38
CA VAL A 99 10.43 -27.83 2.39
C VAL A 99 9.36 -28.62 1.65
N LEU A 100 9.71 -29.80 1.13
CA LEU A 100 8.74 -30.66 0.44
C LEU A 100 7.56 -31.02 1.33
N GLN A 101 7.80 -31.40 2.57
CA GLN A 101 6.75 -31.76 3.53
C GLN A 101 5.83 -30.56 3.86
N ASN A 102 6.42 -29.37 4.04
CA ASN A 102 5.64 -28.14 4.23
C ASN A 102 4.70 -27.86 3.05
N ILE A 103 5.18 -28.05 1.81
CA ILE A 103 4.38 -27.82 0.60
C ILE A 103 3.34 -28.93 0.41
N LEU A 104 3.65 -30.19 0.74
CA LEU A 104 2.72 -31.31 0.64
C LEU A 104 1.57 -31.25 1.65
N PHE A 105 1.82 -30.67 2.82
CA PHE A 105 0.88 -30.71 3.96
C PHE A 105 -0.57 -30.31 3.61
N PRO A 106 -0.85 -29.24 2.83
CA PRO A 106 -2.22 -28.90 2.44
C PRO A 106 -2.90 -29.97 1.58
N LEU A 107 -2.16 -30.70 0.76
CA LEU A 107 -2.69 -31.79 -0.09
C LEU A 107 -2.94 -33.05 0.72
N GLU A 108 -2.09 -33.37 1.70
CA GLU A 108 -2.24 -34.53 2.56
C GLU A 108 -3.47 -34.45 3.45
N ASN A 109 -3.91 -33.22 3.80
CA ASN A 109 -5.10 -32.96 4.60
C ASN A 109 -6.40 -32.96 3.80
N LEU A 110 -6.37 -33.09 2.47
CA LEU A 110 -7.57 -33.27 1.66
C LEU A 110 -8.18 -34.64 1.95
N LYS A 111 -9.52 -34.71 1.93
CA LYS A 111 -10.29 -35.90 2.23
C LYS A 111 -11.05 -36.42 1.01
N GLY A 112 -11.34 -37.72 1.01
CA GLY A 112 -12.19 -38.35 0.01
C GLY A 112 -11.61 -38.26 -1.41
N LYS A 113 -12.49 -37.94 -2.37
CA LYS A 113 -12.13 -37.87 -3.82
C LYS A 113 -11.21 -36.72 -4.18
N ASP A 114 -11.14 -35.70 -3.33
CA ASP A 114 -10.30 -34.49 -3.59
C ASP A 114 -8.84 -34.70 -3.24
N ARG A 115 -8.50 -35.79 -2.52
CA ARG A 115 -7.14 -36.14 -2.16
C ARG A 115 -6.42 -36.82 -3.33
N PRO A 116 -5.39 -36.19 -3.93
CA PRO A 116 -4.63 -36.80 -5.02
C PRO A 116 -3.83 -38.01 -4.52
N GLY A 117 -3.46 -38.90 -5.44
CA GLY A 117 -2.48 -39.96 -5.15
C GLY A 117 -1.10 -39.39 -4.81
N LYS A 118 -0.30 -40.15 -4.07
CA LYS A 118 1.01 -39.70 -3.56
C LYS A 118 1.93 -39.15 -4.66
N ALA A 119 2.01 -39.82 -5.82
CA ALA A 119 2.82 -39.36 -6.94
C ALA A 119 2.37 -37.99 -7.48
N GLU A 120 1.05 -37.79 -7.59
CA GLU A 120 0.47 -36.52 -8.03
C GLU A 120 0.68 -35.39 -7.01
N MET A 121 0.59 -35.69 -5.71
CA MET A 121 0.91 -34.72 -4.66
C MET A 121 2.36 -34.24 -4.75
N VAL A 122 3.31 -35.16 -4.91
CA VAL A 122 4.74 -34.83 -5.07
C VAL A 122 4.97 -34.01 -6.35
N ARG A 123 4.34 -34.39 -7.46
CA ARG A 123 4.42 -33.63 -8.72
C ARG A 123 3.97 -32.19 -8.52
N ARG A 124 2.78 -31.98 -7.96
CA ARG A 124 2.24 -30.62 -7.66
C ARG A 124 3.12 -29.82 -6.72
N ALA A 125 3.64 -30.45 -5.66
CA ALA A 125 4.54 -29.80 -4.72
C ALA A 125 5.84 -29.36 -5.39
N THR A 126 6.42 -30.21 -6.26
CA THR A 126 7.62 -29.88 -7.03
C THR A 126 7.36 -28.76 -8.04
N GLU A 127 6.22 -28.74 -8.70
CA GLU A 127 5.81 -27.66 -9.62
C GLU A 127 5.64 -26.34 -8.87
N ALA A 128 4.97 -26.35 -7.71
CA ALA A 128 4.86 -25.17 -6.86
C ALA A 128 6.22 -24.66 -6.37
N ALA A 129 7.14 -25.58 -6.04
CA ALA A 129 8.51 -25.22 -5.65
C ALA A 129 9.30 -24.60 -6.81
N ARG A 130 9.15 -25.12 -8.04
CA ARG A 130 9.78 -24.54 -9.24
C ARG A 130 9.24 -23.14 -9.56
N LEU A 131 7.94 -22.93 -9.45
CA LEU A 131 7.31 -21.63 -9.67
C LEU A 131 7.94 -20.54 -8.80
N VAL A 132 8.29 -20.88 -7.55
CA VAL A 132 8.94 -19.95 -6.61
C VAL A 132 10.47 -20.16 -6.51
N GLN A 133 11.09 -20.92 -7.41
CA GLN A 133 12.54 -21.13 -7.55
C GLN A 133 13.23 -21.68 -6.29
N ILE A 134 12.63 -22.69 -5.65
CA ILE A 134 13.19 -23.40 -4.47
C ILE A 134 13.22 -24.93 -4.64
N ASP A 135 13.07 -25.43 -5.84
CA ASP A 135 13.05 -26.87 -6.13
C ASP A 135 14.38 -27.58 -5.77
N SER A 136 15.49 -26.86 -5.73
CA SER A 136 16.78 -27.38 -5.25
C SER A 136 16.88 -27.49 -3.71
N LEU A 137 15.87 -26.99 -2.97
CA LEU A 137 15.89 -26.91 -1.50
C LEU A 137 14.88 -27.85 -0.83
N LEU A 138 14.25 -28.75 -1.57
CA LEU A 138 13.12 -29.57 -1.12
C LEU A 138 13.40 -30.41 0.13
N ASP A 139 14.66 -30.86 0.33
CA ASP A 139 15.08 -31.70 1.46
C ASP A 139 15.52 -30.87 2.69
N ARG A 140 15.67 -29.55 2.56
CA ARG A 140 16.08 -28.68 3.67
C ARG A 140 14.92 -28.41 4.62
N LYS A 141 15.28 -28.06 5.87
CA LYS A 141 14.34 -27.56 6.89
C LYS A 141 14.31 -26.02 6.92
N PRO A 142 13.23 -25.40 7.42
CA PRO A 142 13.14 -23.95 7.54
C PRO A 142 14.31 -23.29 8.28
N SER A 143 14.88 -23.94 9.30
CA SER A 143 16.04 -23.45 10.05
C SER A 143 17.33 -23.32 9.24
N GLU A 144 17.39 -23.96 8.07
CA GLU A 144 18.56 -23.98 7.17
C GLU A 144 18.39 -22.98 6.01
N MET A 145 17.38 -22.09 6.09
CA MET A 145 16.96 -21.21 5.00
C MET A 145 16.97 -19.74 5.41
N SER A 146 17.26 -18.86 4.46
CA SER A 146 17.08 -17.42 4.64
C SER A 146 15.59 -17.05 4.73
N GLY A 147 15.28 -15.87 5.30
CA GLY A 147 13.89 -15.37 5.40
C GLY A 147 13.16 -15.35 4.06
N GLY A 148 13.80 -14.89 2.98
CA GLY A 148 13.20 -14.90 1.65
C GLY A 148 12.96 -16.31 1.10
N GLN A 149 13.83 -17.27 1.40
CA GLN A 149 13.60 -18.66 1.03
C GLN A 149 12.43 -19.26 1.82
N GLN A 150 12.32 -18.97 3.13
CA GLN A 150 11.19 -19.39 3.95
C GLN A 150 9.87 -18.81 3.43
N GLN A 151 9.87 -17.56 3.02
CA GLN A 151 8.71 -16.92 2.42
C GLN A 151 8.28 -17.61 1.12
N ARG A 152 9.23 -17.93 0.23
CA ARG A 152 8.95 -18.70 -0.99
C ARG A 152 8.33 -20.05 -0.68
N VAL A 153 8.78 -20.75 0.36
CA VAL A 153 8.14 -22.00 0.82
C VAL A 153 6.71 -21.76 1.24
N ALA A 154 6.43 -20.68 1.98
CA ALA A 154 5.06 -20.34 2.40
C ALA A 154 4.15 -20.02 1.21
N ILE A 155 4.67 -19.30 0.20
CA ILE A 155 3.95 -19.03 -1.05
C ILE A 155 3.69 -20.34 -1.82
N ALA A 156 4.69 -21.20 -2.01
CA ALA A 156 4.51 -22.49 -2.66
C ALA A 156 3.45 -23.35 -1.95
N ARG A 157 3.50 -23.40 -0.61
CA ARG A 157 2.49 -24.09 0.21
C ARG A 157 1.08 -23.53 0.01
N ALA A 158 0.94 -22.20 -0.11
CA ALA A 158 -0.34 -21.58 -0.37
C ALA A 158 -0.86 -21.89 -1.79
N LEU A 159 0.04 -21.97 -2.78
CA LEU A 159 -0.30 -22.19 -4.19
C LEU A 159 -0.54 -23.66 -4.56
N VAL A 160 -0.02 -24.64 -3.80
CA VAL A 160 -0.04 -26.07 -4.17
C VAL A 160 -1.44 -26.64 -4.40
N LYS A 161 -2.46 -26.05 -3.77
CA LYS A 161 -3.88 -26.39 -3.97
C LYS A 161 -4.52 -25.67 -5.16
N MET A 162 -3.77 -24.85 -5.89
CA MET A 162 -4.30 -24.01 -6.98
C MET A 162 -5.48 -23.13 -6.50
N PRO A 163 -5.27 -22.25 -5.53
CA PRO A 163 -6.36 -21.44 -5.01
C PRO A 163 -6.85 -20.43 -6.04
N SER A 164 -8.11 -19.99 -5.91
CA SER A 164 -8.68 -18.93 -6.75
C SER A 164 -8.20 -17.53 -6.35
N VAL A 165 -7.86 -17.35 -5.07
CA VAL A 165 -7.40 -16.08 -4.49
C VAL A 165 -6.20 -16.34 -3.60
N LEU A 166 -5.16 -15.54 -3.76
CA LEU A 166 -3.95 -15.53 -2.91
C LEU A 166 -3.99 -14.32 -1.97
N LEU A 167 -3.82 -14.58 -0.69
CA LEU A 167 -3.84 -13.57 0.37
C LEU A 167 -2.48 -13.53 1.06
N LEU A 168 -1.87 -12.35 1.16
CA LEU A 168 -0.54 -12.15 1.73
C LEU A 168 -0.61 -11.12 2.86
N ASP A 169 -0.37 -11.54 4.10
CA ASP A 169 -0.40 -10.67 5.28
C ASP A 169 1.01 -10.18 5.60
N GLU A 170 1.32 -8.93 5.29
CA GLU A 170 2.63 -8.27 5.45
C GLU A 170 3.82 -9.12 4.98
N PRO A 171 3.80 -9.62 3.73
CA PRO A 171 4.76 -10.65 3.30
C PRO A 171 6.22 -10.20 3.31
N LEU A 172 6.50 -8.89 3.35
CA LEU A 172 7.84 -8.32 3.20
C LEU A 172 8.40 -7.73 4.50
N SER A 173 7.62 -7.69 5.58
CA SER A 173 7.97 -6.97 6.82
C SER A 173 9.21 -7.51 7.54
N ASN A 174 9.49 -8.81 7.42
CA ASN A 174 10.58 -9.49 8.13
C ASN A 174 11.87 -9.63 7.30
N LEU A 175 12.00 -8.87 6.20
CA LEU A 175 13.12 -8.94 5.28
C LEU A 175 13.99 -7.68 5.33
N ASP A 176 15.30 -7.84 5.10
CA ASP A 176 16.19 -6.71 4.86
C ASP A 176 15.86 -6.00 3.53
N ALA A 177 16.35 -4.77 3.35
CA ALA A 177 15.98 -3.91 2.22
C ALA A 177 16.27 -4.55 0.85
N ARG A 178 17.41 -5.25 0.70
CA ARG A 178 17.79 -5.89 -0.55
C ARG A 178 16.88 -7.08 -0.87
N LEU A 179 16.66 -7.93 0.12
CA LEU A 179 15.82 -9.11 -0.02
C LEU A 179 14.35 -8.73 -0.23
N ARG A 180 13.89 -7.64 0.41
CA ARG A 180 12.56 -7.07 0.22
C ARG A 180 12.31 -6.68 -1.23
N LEU A 181 13.26 -5.99 -1.88
CA LEU A 181 13.16 -5.61 -3.29
C LEU A 181 13.04 -6.85 -4.20
N GLN A 182 13.91 -7.84 -4.01
CA GLN A 182 13.89 -9.09 -4.80
C GLN A 182 12.57 -9.85 -4.61
N THR A 183 12.10 -9.96 -3.38
CA THR A 183 10.86 -10.68 -3.08
C THR A 183 9.62 -9.96 -3.60
N ARG A 184 9.63 -8.63 -3.63
CA ARG A 184 8.58 -7.80 -4.24
C ARG A 184 8.43 -8.12 -5.73
N GLU A 185 9.53 -8.15 -6.47
CA GLU A 185 9.55 -8.53 -7.88
C GLU A 185 9.06 -9.96 -8.09
N GLU A 186 9.46 -10.87 -7.19
CA GLU A 186 9.06 -12.27 -7.23
C GLU A 186 7.55 -12.47 -7.02
N ILE A 187 6.96 -11.81 -6.03
CA ILE A 187 5.50 -11.83 -5.81
C ILE A 187 4.77 -11.36 -7.07
N ARG A 188 5.25 -10.27 -7.68
CA ARG A 188 4.66 -9.75 -8.91
C ARG A 188 4.82 -10.72 -10.08
N ARG A 189 5.97 -11.37 -10.24
CA ARG A 189 6.22 -12.39 -11.25
C ARG A 189 5.26 -13.57 -11.09
N ILE A 190 5.18 -14.14 -9.88
CA ILE A 190 4.30 -15.28 -9.59
C ILE A 190 2.85 -14.92 -9.89
N GLN A 191 2.39 -13.75 -9.49
CA GLN A 191 1.03 -13.29 -9.75
C GLN A 191 0.75 -13.18 -11.25
N ARG A 192 1.67 -12.63 -12.05
CA ARG A 192 1.53 -12.52 -13.51
C ARG A 192 1.55 -13.88 -14.21
N GLU A 193 2.43 -14.79 -13.82
CA GLU A 193 2.55 -16.12 -14.40
C GLU A 193 1.32 -16.99 -14.10
N THR A 194 0.74 -16.84 -12.92
CA THR A 194 -0.43 -17.62 -12.49
C THR A 194 -1.77 -16.98 -12.86
N GLY A 195 -1.79 -15.67 -13.09
CA GLY A 195 -3.03 -14.91 -13.28
C GLY A 195 -3.96 -14.91 -12.05
N ILE A 196 -3.45 -15.30 -10.87
CA ILE A 196 -4.26 -15.44 -9.66
C ILE A 196 -4.62 -14.06 -9.08
N THR A 197 -5.88 -13.89 -8.68
CA THR A 197 -6.30 -12.69 -7.93
C THR A 197 -5.56 -12.65 -6.60
N THR A 198 -4.83 -11.58 -6.34
CA THR A 198 -3.96 -11.49 -5.17
C THR A 198 -4.30 -10.25 -4.36
N VAL A 199 -4.44 -10.41 -3.06
CA VAL A 199 -4.57 -9.31 -2.09
C VAL A 199 -3.40 -9.37 -1.13
N PHE A 200 -2.69 -8.26 -0.98
CA PHE A 200 -1.66 -8.20 0.05
C PHE A 200 -1.84 -6.98 0.95
N VAL A 201 -1.46 -7.16 2.20
CA VAL A 201 -1.47 -6.14 3.23
C VAL A 201 -0.06 -5.62 3.42
N THR A 202 0.10 -4.32 3.47
CA THR A 202 1.35 -3.69 3.86
C THR A 202 1.11 -2.34 4.54
N HIS A 203 2.06 -1.90 5.35
CA HIS A 203 2.15 -0.53 5.84
C HIS A 203 3.20 0.28 5.08
N ASP A 204 3.97 -0.37 4.19
CA ASP A 204 4.99 0.24 3.36
C ASP A 204 4.38 0.69 2.03
N GLN A 205 4.40 2.01 1.81
CA GLN A 205 3.86 2.62 0.60
C GLN A 205 4.68 2.27 -0.66
N GLU A 206 6.00 2.10 -0.56
CA GLU A 206 6.83 1.75 -1.70
C GLU A 206 6.51 0.35 -2.21
N GLU A 207 6.20 -0.57 -1.28
CA GLU A 207 5.73 -1.90 -1.63
C GLU A 207 4.43 -1.82 -2.42
N ALA A 208 3.41 -1.15 -1.84
CA ALA A 208 2.11 -1.03 -2.48
C ALA A 208 2.19 -0.31 -3.84
N MET A 209 2.91 0.81 -3.90
CA MET A 209 3.04 1.62 -5.12
C MET A 209 3.75 0.90 -6.26
N SER A 210 4.70 -0.01 -5.94
CA SER A 210 5.55 -0.64 -6.96
C SER A 210 4.96 -1.89 -7.60
N ILE A 211 4.20 -2.70 -6.86
CA ILE A 211 3.74 -4.01 -7.38
C ILE A 211 2.25 -4.11 -7.60
N SER A 212 1.43 -3.24 -7.00
CA SER A 212 -0.02 -3.32 -7.13
C SER A 212 -0.53 -2.84 -8.49
N ASP A 213 -1.57 -3.47 -8.98
CA ASP A 213 -2.40 -2.93 -10.06
C ASP A 213 -3.31 -1.82 -9.51
N GLU A 214 -3.83 -2.03 -8.30
CA GLU A 214 -4.65 -1.07 -7.56
C GLU A 214 -4.29 -1.09 -6.07
N ILE A 215 -4.48 0.04 -5.41
CA ILE A 215 -4.33 0.17 -3.97
C ILE A 215 -5.64 0.62 -3.32
N VAL A 216 -5.85 0.18 -2.10
CA VAL A 216 -6.93 0.62 -1.22
C VAL A 216 -6.29 1.26 0.00
N VAL A 217 -6.40 2.58 0.12
CA VAL A 217 -5.87 3.32 1.27
C VAL A 217 -6.91 3.36 2.38
N MET A 218 -6.54 2.87 3.56
CA MET A 218 -7.43 2.75 4.73
C MET A 218 -6.95 3.64 5.88
N LYS A 219 -7.91 4.21 6.61
CA LYS A 219 -7.67 4.91 7.88
C LYS A 219 -8.78 4.55 8.87
N GLU A 220 -8.42 4.10 10.06
CA GLU A 220 -9.36 3.86 11.18
C GLU A 220 -10.59 3.01 10.77
N GLY A 221 -10.37 1.95 10.00
CA GLY A 221 -11.41 1.04 9.54
C GLY A 221 -12.12 1.48 8.25
N VAL A 222 -11.93 2.71 7.79
CA VAL A 222 -12.63 3.30 6.65
C VAL A 222 -11.72 3.40 5.43
N VAL A 223 -12.26 3.05 4.26
CA VAL A 223 -11.58 3.27 2.97
C VAL A 223 -11.56 4.76 2.66
N GLN A 224 -10.38 5.29 2.41
CA GLN A 224 -10.18 6.70 2.06
C GLN A 224 -10.14 6.94 0.56
N GLN A 225 -9.49 6.03 -0.17
CA GLN A 225 -9.39 6.11 -1.63
C GLN A 225 -8.97 4.75 -2.19
N THR A 226 -9.43 4.45 -3.40
CA THR A 226 -9.01 3.28 -4.20
C THR A 226 -8.58 3.73 -5.58
N GLY A 227 -7.72 2.95 -6.23
CA GLY A 227 -7.34 3.19 -7.61
C GLY A 227 -5.92 2.75 -7.95
N ARG A 228 -5.48 3.07 -9.15
CA ARG A 228 -4.10 2.83 -9.57
C ARG A 228 -3.14 3.63 -8.71
N PRO A 229 -1.99 3.05 -8.28
CA PRO A 229 -1.09 3.71 -7.34
C PRO A 229 -0.71 5.13 -7.75
N GLN A 230 -0.29 5.35 -8.99
CA GLN A 230 0.11 6.67 -9.47
C GLN A 230 -1.06 7.67 -9.49
N ALA A 231 -2.27 7.22 -9.85
CA ALA A 231 -3.45 8.10 -9.85
C ALA A 231 -3.81 8.57 -8.43
N VAL A 232 -3.73 7.66 -7.44
CA VAL A 232 -3.98 8.00 -6.03
C VAL A 232 -2.89 8.95 -5.48
N TYR A 233 -1.64 8.78 -5.91
CA TYR A 233 -0.55 9.68 -5.55
C TYR A 233 -0.72 11.08 -6.14
N ASP A 234 -1.06 11.18 -7.43
CA ASP A 234 -1.16 12.45 -8.16
C ASP A 234 -2.44 13.21 -7.81
N ASP A 235 -3.56 12.52 -7.58
CA ASP A 235 -4.85 13.14 -7.23
C ASP A 235 -5.47 12.51 -5.97
N PRO A 236 -4.91 12.75 -4.78
CA PRO A 236 -5.44 12.23 -3.54
C PRO A 236 -6.81 12.87 -3.21
N ALA A 237 -7.75 12.04 -2.72
CA ALA A 237 -9.10 12.46 -2.39
C ALA A 237 -9.15 13.41 -1.18
N ASN A 238 -8.18 13.31 -0.28
CA ASN A 238 -8.12 14.14 0.92
C ASN A 238 -6.67 14.32 1.40
N LEU A 239 -6.51 15.19 2.39
CA LEU A 239 -5.22 15.54 2.99
C LEU A 239 -4.53 14.33 3.64
N PHE A 240 -5.32 13.39 4.22
CA PHE A 240 -4.75 12.19 4.81
C PHE A 240 -4.03 11.34 3.74
N VAL A 241 -4.69 11.05 2.62
CA VAL A 241 -4.09 10.27 1.51
C VAL A 241 -2.86 10.99 0.96
N ALA A 242 -2.94 12.32 0.79
CA ALA A 242 -1.82 13.13 0.31
C ALA A 242 -0.60 13.04 1.23
N LYS A 243 -0.80 13.10 2.55
CA LYS A 243 0.27 12.99 3.57
C LYS A 243 0.80 11.57 3.71
N PHE A 244 -0.07 10.60 3.54
CA PHE A 244 0.27 9.20 3.75
C PHE A 244 1.11 8.63 2.61
N LEU A 245 0.93 9.12 1.36
CA LEU A 245 1.66 8.66 0.18
C LEU A 245 2.78 9.62 -0.19
N GLY A 246 3.97 9.06 -0.42
CA GLY A 246 5.19 9.75 -0.86
C GLY A 246 6.29 9.78 0.20
N THR A 247 7.52 9.46 -0.24
CA THR A 247 8.75 9.52 0.57
C THR A 247 9.77 10.40 -0.17
N PRO A 248 10.07 11.61 0.35
CA PRO A 248 9.51 12.28 1.52
C PRO A 248 8.01 12.62 1.38
N PRO A 249 7.31 12.88 2.50
CA PRO A 249 5.90 13.26 2.46
C PRO A 249 5.69 14.62 1.79
N ILE A 250 4.43 14.89 1.41
CA ILE A 250 4.00 16.19 0.88
C ILE A 250 4.27 17.29 1.88
N ASN A 251 4.79 18.43 1.42
CA ASN A 251 4.99 19.61 2.25
C ASN A 251 3.68 20.41 2.36
N LEU A 252 3.36 20.90 3.55
CA LEU A 252 2.12 21.63 3.82
C LEU A 252 2.39 23.09 4.13
N PHE A 253 1.55 23.93 3.54
CA PHE A 253 1.60 25.38 3.73
C PHE A 253 0.21 25.94 4.00
N ASP A 254 0.15 27.02 4.76
CA ASP A 254 -1.04 27.84 4.89
C ASP A 254 -1.09 28.79 3.70
N GLY A 255 -2.16 28.68 2.92
CA GLY A 255 -2.38 29.48 1.74
C GLY A 255 -3.71 30.18 1.76
N ARG A 256 -3.89 31.14 0.83
CA ARG A 256 -5.14 31.78 0.54
C ARG A 256 -5.36 31.94 -0.95
N ILE A 257 -6.59 31.86 -1.38
CA ILE A 257 -7.00 32.19 -2.74
C ILE A 257 -7.68 33.56 -2.70
N GLU A 258 -7.14 34.50 -3.47
CA GLU A 258 -7.58 35.85 -3.57
C GLU A 258 -7.41 36.37 -5.01
N ASN A 259 -8.46 36.97 -5.57
CA ASN A 259 -8.47 37.51 -6.94
C ASN A 259 -7.98 36.47 -7.99
N GLN A 260 -8.45 35.21 -7.86
CA GLN A 260 -8.08 34.08 -8.73
C GLN A 260 -6.57 33.69 -8.68
N TRP A 261 -5.87 34.05 -7.63
CA TRP A 261 -4.47 33.66 -7.41
C TRP A 261 -4.31 32.94 -6.07
N LEU A 262 -3.43 31.95 -6.08
CA LEU A 262 -2.97 31.28 -4.87
C LEU A 262 -1.77 32.04 -4.29
N TYR A 263 -1.88 32.33 -3.01
CA TYR A 263 -0.81 32.92 -2.20
C TYR A 263 -0.39 31.96 -1.10
N ILE A 264 0.92 31.89 -0.83
CA ILE A 264 1.52 31.23 0.33
C ILE A 264 2.33 32.31 1.06
N GLY A 265 1.95 32.65 2.30
CA GLY A 265 2.47 33.85 2.95
C GLY A 265 2.18 35.10 2.10
N GLN A 266 3.25 35.80 1.67
CA GLN A 266 3.16 36.95 0.79
C GLN A 266 3.41 36.60 -0.69
N ASP A 267 3.84 35.38 -0.97
CA ASP A 267 4.22 34.96 -2.31
C ASP A 267 3.00 34.59 -3.16
N ARG A 268 2.84 35.24 -4.31
CA ARG A 268 1.83 34.91 -5.32
C ARG A 268 2.36 33.81 -6.21
N VAL A 269 1.92 32.56 -5.99
CA VAL A 269 2.61 31.37 -6.54
C VAL A 269 2.00 30.78 -7.80
N LEU A 270 0.66 30.71 -7.91
CA LEU A 270 -0.02 30.08 -9.04
C LEU A 270 -1.39 30.74 -9.32
N PRO A 271 -1.88 30.72 -10.58
CA PRO A 271 -3.28 30.98 -10.87
C PRO A 271 -4.20 29.96 -10.19
N ALA A 272 -5.34 30.42 -9.68
CA ALA A 272 -6.33 29.60 -8.96
C ALA A 272 -7.76 29.84 -9.49
N ALA A 273 -7.90 30.06 -10.79
CA ALA A 273 -9.21 30.28 -11.43
C ALA A 273 -10.14 29.08 -11.22
N GLY A 274 -11.43 29.35 -10.97
CA GLY A 274 -12.44 28.32 -10.74
C GLY A 274 -12.43 27.69 -9.33
N LEU A 275 -11.51 28.12 -8.45
CA LEU A 275 -11.46 27.70 -7.05
C LEU A 275 -12.15 28.73 -6.15
N PRO A 276 -12.75 28.31 -5.02
CA PRO A 276 -13.36 29.24 -4.06
C PRO A 276 -12.28 30.12 -3.40
N GLU A 277 -12.60 31.40 -3.21
CA GLU A 277 -11.76 32.32 -2.44
C GLU A 277 -11.76 31.96 -0.95
N GLY A 278 -10.69 32.29 -0.27
CA GLY A 278 -10.50 32.04 1.16
C GLY A 278 -9.25 31.23 1.51
N ASN A 279 -9.16 30.84 2.77
CA ASN A 279 -8.03 30.06 3.28
C ASN A 279 -8.05 28.64 2.75
N VAL A 280 -6.87 28.11 2.43
CA VAL A 280 -6.67 26.74 1.94
C VAL A 280 -5.42 26.14 2.55
N THR A 281 -5.42 24.81 2.75
CA THR A 281 -4.18 24.08 2.99
C THR A 281 -3.56 23.71 1.65
N VAL A 282 -2.32 24.15 1.43
CA VAL A 282 -1.57 23.88 0.20
C VAL A 282 -0.61 22.75 0.44
N GLY A 283 -0.78 21.66 -0.29
CA GLY A 283 0.16 20.55 -0.31
C GLY A 283 1.06 20.64 -1.55
N ILE A 284 2.38 20.60 -1.36
CA ILE A 284 3.32 20.60 -2.47
C ILE A 284 4.20 19.37 -2.39
N ARG A 285 4.16 18.52 -3.43
CA ARG A 285 5.05 17.37 -3.52
C ARG A 285 6.52 17.81 -3.57
N PRO A 286 7.47 17.08 -2.97
CA PRO A 286 8.89 17.47 -2.98
C PRO A 286 9.47 17.72 -4.38
N GLU A 287 9.02 16.97 -5.39
CA GLU A 287 9.40 17.15 -6.80
C GLU A 287 8.64 18.26 -7.53
N GLY A 288 7.75 18.93 -6.82
CA GLY A 288 6.96 20.06 -7.34
C GLY A 288 7.70 21.41 -7.37
N PHE A 289 8.84 21.50 -6.70
CA PHE A 289 9.67 22.69 -6.64
C PHE A 289 10.73 22.66 -7.75
N VAL A 290 10.72 23.69 -8.59
CA VAL A 290 11.75 23.87 -9.65
C VAL A 290 12.57 25.11 -9.31
N PRO A 291 13.85 24.97 -8.96
CA PRO A 291 14.71 26.13 -8.73
C PRO A 291 14.72 27.05 -9.95
N GLU A 292 14.51 28.34 -9.72
CA GLU A 292 14.44 29.34 -10.77
C GLU A 292 14.86 30.70 -10.21
N ASP A 293 15.83 31.34 -10.86
CA ASP A 293 16.23 32.68 -10.47
C ASP A 293 15.06 33.65 -10.53
N ASN A 294 14.80 34.34 -9.41
CA ASN A 294 13.63 35.19 -9.25
C ASN A 294 12.28 34.48 -9.34
N GLY A 295 12.23 33.16 -9.08
CA GLY A 295 10.99 32.42 -8.99
C GLY A 295 10.01 33.03 -7.97
N PRO A 296 8.70 32.83 -8.15
CA PRO A 296 7.68 33.49 -7.30
C PRO A 296 7.62 32.99 -5.86
N PHE A 297 8.18 31.82 -5.56
CA PHE A 297 8.18 31.22 -4.22
C PHE A 297 9.59 31.33 -3.62
N ARG A 298 9.77 32.21 -2.63
CA ARG A 298 11.08 32.58 -2.07
C ARG A 298 11.28 31.99 -0.68
N CYS A 299 12.38 31.28 -0.48
CA CYS A 299 12.64 30.50 0.71
C CYS A 299 14.03 30.74 1.27
N GLY A 300 14.15 30.63 2.58
CA GLY A 300 15.44 30.46 3.24
C GLY A 300 15.98 29.06 2.95
N LEU A 301 17.28 28.97 2.61
CA LEU A 301 17.94 27.69 2.40
C LEU A 301 18.77 27.33 3.64
N ASN A 302 18.37 26.27 4.34
CA ASN A 302 19.10 25.78 5.50
C ASN A 302 20.25 24.87 5.11
N ARG A 303 19.97 23.92 4.21
CA ARG A 303 20.95 22.91 3.78
C ARG A 303 20.59 22.32 2.42
N MET A 304 21.62 21.96 1.66
CA MET A 304 21.52 21.18 0.43
C MET A 304 22.26 19.84 0.64
N GLU A 305 21.59 18.74 0.25
CA GLU A 305 22.14 17.39 0.36
C GLU A 305 22.10 16.73 -1.02
N VAL A 306 23.26 16.30 -1.51
CA VAL A 306 23.37 15.53 -2.75
C VAL A 306 23.28 14.04 -2.40
N MET A 307 22.27 13.36 -2.91
CA MET A 307 22.01 11.94 -2.66
C MET A 307 21.99 11.16 -3.97
N GLY A 308 23.17 10.88 -4.50
CA GLY A 308 23.32 10.20 -5.79
C GLY A 308 22.73 11.03 -6.93
N ARG A 309 21.63 10.55 -7.54
CA ARG A 309 20.95 11.26 -8.65
C ARG A 309 20.05 12.41 -8.23
N ASP A 310 19.79 12.54 -6.94
CA ASP A 310 18.83 13.52 -6.42
C ASP A 310 19.53 14.54 -5.53
N VAL A 311 19.09 15.79 -5.61
CA VAL A 311 19.49 16.90 -4.73
C VAL A 311 18.29 17.30 -3.90
N SER A 312 18.45 17.28 -2.58
CA SER A 312 17.46 17.66 -1.61
C SER A 312 17.80 19.02 -1.00
N PHE A 313 16.89 19.97 -1.12
CA PHE A 313 16.94 21.28 -0.47
C PHE A 313 16.08 21.25 0.78
N LEU A 314 16.70 21.52 1.94
CA LEU A 314 15.99 21.73 3.20
C LEU A 314 15.80 23.23 3.37
N CYS A 315 14.57 23.69 3.28
CA CYS A 315 14.21 25.10 3.21
C CYS A 315 13.25 25.51 4.33
N THR A 316 13.18 26.82 4.57
CA THR A 316 12.20 27.47 5.47
C THR A 316 11.34 28.47 4.69
N HIS A 317 10.09 28.61 5.13
CA HIS A 317 9.15 29.62 4.61
C HIS A 317 8.09 29.91 5.67
N ASP A 318 7.70 31.20 5.82
CA ASP A 318 6.77 31.65 6.86
C ASP A 318 5.38 31.00 6.76
N GLY A 319 4.95 30.63 5.55
CA GLY A 319 3.69 29.93 5.35
C GLY A 319 3.78 28.41 5.52
N CYS A 320 4.94 27.84 5.85
CA CYS A 320 5.08 26.40 6.04
C CYS A 320 4.48 25.97 7.38
N GLN A 321 3.68 24.89 7.41
CA GLN A 321 3.11 24.33 8.64
C GLN A 321 4.16 23.61 9.52
N ALA A 322 5.32 23.25 8.97
CA ALA A 322 6.46 22.69 9.69
C ALA A 322 7.60 23.71 9.73
N GLU A 323 8.57 23.51 10.63
CA GLU A 323 9.77 24.37 10.72
C GLU A 323 10.55 24.41 9.39
N THR A 324 10.58 23.28 8.69
CA THR A 324 11.27 23.15 7.40
C THR A 324 10.44 22.32 6.43
N PHE A 325 10.69 22.53 5.15
CA PHE A 325 10.16 21.70 4.08
C PHE A 325 11.27 21.19 3.18
N ARG A 326 10.98 20.15 2.39
CA ARG A 326 11.97 19.49 1.53
C ARG A 326 11.55 19.59 0.06
N ALA A 327 12.41 20.19 -0.75
CA ALA A 327 12.31 20.17 -2.21
C ALA A 327 13.31 19.17 -2.78
N ILE A 328 12.94 18.45 -3.83
CA ILE A 328 13.83 17.46 -4.49
C ILE A 328 13.86 17.73 -6.00
N ARG A 329 15.07 17.77 -6.56
CA ARG A 329 15.30 17.76 -8.00
C ARG A 329 16.33 16.70 -8.39
N GLN A 330 16.36 16.33 -9.64
CA GLN A 330 17.48 15.53 -10.16
C GLN A 330 18.75 16.38 -10.19
N SER A 331 19.88 15.76 -9.81
CA SER A 331 21.20 16.35 -9.94
C SER A 331 21.55 16.50 -11.42
N ASP A 332 22.06 17.66 -11.80
CA ASP A 332 22.61 17.94 -13.12
C ASP A 332 24.15 18.09 -13.10
N GLY A 333 24.78 17.83 -11.96
CA GLY A 333 26.20 17.93 -11.74
C GLY A 333 26.72 19.38 -11.64
N THR A 334 25.83 20.37 -11.60
CA THR A 334 26.16 21.80 -11.52
C THR A 334 25.82 22.42 -10.17
N GLU A 335 25.83 21.60 -9.10
CA GLU A 335 25.49 22.03 -7.75
C GLU A 335 26.55 23.03 -7.23
N GLY A 336 26.30 24.30 -7.49
CA GLY A 336 27.08 25.41 -6.91
C GLY A 336 26.69 25.67 -5.47
N SER A 337 27.51 26.41 -4.72
CA SER A 337 27.10 26.90 -3.40
C SER A 337 25.97 27.91 -3.59
N HIS A 338 24.76 27.52 -3.27
CA HIS A 338 23.65 28.45 -3.15
C HIS A 338 23.86 29.32 -1.90
N GLY A 339 23.48 30.61 -2.01
CA GLY A 339 23.45 31.52 -0.85
C GLY A 339 22.49 31.06 0.23
N GLN A 340 22.17 31.93 1.19
CA GLN A 340 21.20 31.64 2.27
C GLN A 340 19.73 31.62 1.82
N SER A 341 19.45 31.80 0.53
CA SER A 341 18.10 31.81 -0.03
C SER A 341 18.04 31.11 -1.39
N VAL A 342 16.87 30.56 -1.69
CA VAL A 342 16.55 29.91 -2.97
C VAL A 342 15.15 30.33 -3.41
N SER A 343 14.93 30.49 -4.70
CA SER A 343 13.62 30.77 -5.26
C SER A 343 13.16 29.60 -6.14
N PHE A 344 11.86 29.35 -6.13
CA PHE A 344 11.26 28.24 -6.88
C PHE A 344 10.11 28.73 -7.74
N ARG A 345 9.95 28.12 -8.88
CA ARG A 345 8.69 27.99 -9.59
C ARG A 345 8.03 26.67 -9.17
N LEU A 346 6.73 26.70 -8.94
CA LEU A 346 5.97 25.52 -8.58
C LEU A 346 5.37 24.84 -9.83
N LYS A 347 5.43 23.52 -9.89
CA LYS A 347 4.73 22.72 -10.91
C LYS A 347 3.24 22.63 -10.56
N PRO A 348 2.32 23.16 -11.41
CA PRO A 348 0.88 23.19 -11.07
C PRO A 348 0.31 21.81 -10.72
N GLY A 349 0.69 20.74 -11.46
CA GLY A 349 0.21 19.38 -11.22
C GLY A 349 0.76 18.73 -9.93
N LYS A 350 1.68 19.38 -9.20
CA LYS A 350 2.24 18.91 -7.92
C LYS A 350 1.86 19.79 -6.75
N VAL A 351 1.00 20.79 -6.99
CA VAL A 351 0.38 21.66 -5.97
C VAL A 351 -1.07 21.23 -5.78
N LEU A 352 -1.37 20.75 -4.60
CA LEU A 352 -2.67 20.18 -4.25
C LEU A 352 -3.33 21.05 -3.18
N LEU A 353 -4.60 21.37 -3.36
CA LEU A 353 -5.33 22.26 -2.45
C LEU A 353 -6.36 21.46 -1.66
N PHE A 354 -6.47 21.76 -0.37
CA PHE A 354 -7.39 21.09 0.54
C PHE A 354 -8.16 22.12 1.39
N ALA A 355 -9.41 21.79 1.70
CA ALA A 355 -10.21 22.57 2.66
C ALA A 355 -9.57 22.45 4.05
N PRO A 356 -9.28 23.57 4.76
CA PRO A 356 -8.57 23.53 6.03
C PRO A 356 -9.30 22.73 7.12
N GLU A 357 -10.63 22.81 7.17
CA GLU A 357 -11.44 22.20 8.22
C GLU A 357 -11.67 20.71 8.02
N THR A 358 -11.90 20.29 6.76
CA THR A 358 -12.28 18.89 6.44
C THR A 358 -11.14 18.06 5.87
N GLY A 359 -10.10 18.71 5.35
CA GLY A 359 -9.04 18.07 4.60
C GLY A 359 -9.48 17.54 3.23
N ALA A 360 -10.70 17.87 2.77
CA ALA A 360 -11.21 17.46 1.47
C ALA A 360 -10.41 18.13 0.34
N ARG A 361 -10.20 17.41 -0.76
CA ARG A 361 -9.51 17.90 -1.95
C ARG A 361 -10.33 19.00 -2.64
N LEU A 362 -9.73 20.16 -2.86
CA LEU A 362 -10.33 21.23 -3.65
C LEU A 362 -9.86 21.11 -5.11
N ARG A 363 -10.81 21.11 -6.03
CA ARG A 363 -10.57 21.09 -7.48
C ARG A 363 -11.26 22.28 -8.12
N PRO A 364 -10.70 22.84 -9.24
CA PRO A 364 -11.43 23.83 -10.03
C PRO A 364 -12.79 23.25 -10.43
N ARG A 365 -13.83 24.08 -10.40
CA ARG A 365 -15.11 23.69 -10.97
C ARG A 365 -14.92 23.52 -12.47
N GLU A 366 -15.33 22.39 -13.01
CA GLU A 366 -15.43 22.21 -14.45
C GLU A 366 -16.40 23.24 -14.98
N ALA A 367 -15.97 23.99 -16.03
CA ALA A 367 -16.74 25.05 -16.64
C ALA A 367 -17.89 24.51 -17.50
#